data_c69b24071a98e3ece05f573f491d58a6
#
_entry.id   c69b24071a98e3ece05f573f491d58a6
#
_cell.length_a   1.000
_cell.length_b   1.000
_cell.length_c   1.000
_cell.angle_alpha   90.00
_cell.angle_beta   90.00
_cell.angle_gamma   90.00
#
_symmetry.space_group_name_H-M   'P 1'
#
loop_
_entity.id
_entity.type
_entity.pdbx_description
1 polymer ?
#
loop_
_entity_poly.entity_id
_entity_poly.type
_entity_poly.pdbx_seq_one_letter_code
_entity_poly.pdbx_strand_id
1 'polypeptide(L)'
;YTTVLAVLVGLVVAAVLVMSDSMEEMQAKKLLETAVNHAADLLVYDGEDVTFLEPVETYENGIYLLFYDENYRFLDGSWPQKFPNGVDAANRAFQAIRRGNTTYYVYDHLLEFAAGGVWIRGIYEATGAQFILDNVVRVILIALPALAALAALGGWLITRNAFRVVDELRQQADSISGGQDLSRRIPVNGERDELHRLAGTL
;
A
#
# COMPACT_ATOMS: atom_id res chain seq x y z
N TYR A 1 24.89 11.17 -2.03
CA TYR A 1 23.77 10.89 -2.96
C TYR A 1 22.94 9.68 -2.49
N THR A 2 23.54 8.60 -2.01
CA THR A 2 22.82 7.40 -1.52
C THR A 2 21.95 7.68 -0.30
N THR A 3 22.39 8.49 0.65
CA THR A 3 21.64 8.89 1.83
C THR A 3 20.41 9.73 1.48
N VAL A 4 20.55 10.67 0.54
CA VAL A 4 19.44 11.50 0.06
C VAL A 4 18.39 10.62 -0.65
N LEU A 5 18.83 9.69 -1.49
CA LEU A 5 17.96 8.75 -2.18
C LEU A 5 17.19 7.85 -1.17
N ALA A 6 17.87 7.31 -0.16
CA ALA A 6 17.27 6.48 0.87
C ALA A 6 16.20 7.24 1.69
N VAL A 7 16.48 8.50 2.04
CA VAL A 7 15.51 9.36 2.75
C VAL A 7 14.29 9.66 1.87
N LEU A 8 14.51 9.96 0.58
CA LEU A 8 13.43 10.27 -0.35
C LEU A 8 12.52 9.05 -0.59
N VAL A 9 13.10 7.85 -0.74
CA VAL A 9 12.37 6.59 -0.83
C VAL A 9 11.59 6.32 0.44
N GLY A 10 12.17 6.51 1.62
CA GLY A 10 11.48 6.35 2.90
C GLY A 10 10.28 7.30 3.05
N LEU A 11 10.42 8.55 2.60
CA LEU A 11 9.34 9.54 2.59
C LEU A 11 8.19 9.15 1.65
N VAL A 12 8.50 8.67 0.44
CA VAL A 12 7.50 8.21 -0.52
C VAL A 12 6.74 6.99 0.03
N VAL A 13 7.44 6.02 0.62
CA VAL A 13 6.80 4.84 1.23
C VAL A 13 5.90 5.25 2.39
N ALA A 14 6.34 6.14 3.27
CA ALA A 14 5.52 6.64 4.37
C ALA A 14 4.27 7.39 3.87
N ALA A 15 4.40 8.21 2.83
CA ALA A 15 3.28 8.92 2.21
C ALA A 15 2.25 7.95 1.59
N VAL A 16 2.71 6.91 0.89
CA VAL A 16 1.82 5.88 0.31
C VAL A 16 1.06 5.12 1.38
N LEU A 17 1.69 4.78 2.51
CA LEU A 17 1.04 4.10 3.63
C LEU A 17 -0.08 4.94 4.24
N VAL A 18 0.21 6.20 4.54
CA VAL A 18 -0.78 7.12 5.14
C VAL A 18 -1.94 7.40 4.19
N MET A 19 -1.68 7.55 2.89
CA MET A 19 -2.74 7.78 1.89
C MET A 19 -3.61 6.53 1.68
N SER A 20 -3.06 5.33 1.78
CA SER A 20 -3.79 4.07 1.57
C SER A 20 -4.92 3.88 2.59
N ASP A 21 -4.64 4.07 3.87
CA ASP A 21 -5.64 3.93 4.95
C ASP A 21 -6.81 4.92 4.79
N SER A 22 -6.50 6.17 4.47
CA SER A 22 -7.53 7.22 4.30
C SER A 22 -8.42 7.00 3.08
N MET A 23 -7.87 6.45 2.00
CA MET A 23 -8.64 6.16 0.78
C MET A 23 -9.58 4.97 0.97
N GLU A 24 -9.16 3.93 1.71
CA GLU A 24 -9.97 2.75 1.99
C GLU A 24 -11.19 3.11 2.83
N GLU A 25 -11.00 3.88 3.90
CA GLU A 25 -12.08 4.36 4.76
C GLU A 25 -13.11 5.19 3.98
N MET A 26 -12.65 6.12 3.14
CA MET A 26 -13.52 6.96 2.32
C MET A 26 -14.32 6.14 1.30
N GLN A 27 -13.69 5.15 0.66
CA GLN A 27 -14.35 4.26 -0.28
C GLN A 27 -15.37 3.36 0.43
N ALA A 28 -15.01 2.75 1.56
CA ALA A 28 -15.90 1.93 2.37
C ALA A 28 -17.14 2.72 2.81
N LYS A 29 -16.95 3.95 3.27
CA LYS A 29 -18.05 4.85 3.65
C LYS A 29 -19.00 5.10 2.50
N LYS A 30 -18.50 5.48 1.35
CA LYS A 30 -19.32 5.75 0.16
C LYS A 30 -20.08 4.52 -0.33
N LEU A 31 -19.41 3.36 -0.34
CA LEU A 31 -20.04 2.09 -0.73
C LEU A 31 -21.16 1.70 0.23
N LEU A 32 -20.92 1.79 1.55
CA LEU A 32 -21.89 1.47 2.57
C LEU A 32 -23.09 2.43 2.55
N GLU A 33 -22.84 3.74 2.48
CA GLU A 33 -23.92 4.73 2.34
C GLU A 33 -24.80 4.46 1.11
N THR A 34 -24.17 4.12 -0.02
CA THR A 34 -24.90 3.83 -1.25
C THR A 34 -25.74 2.56 -1.12
N ALA A 35 -25.15 1.47 -0.59
CA ALA A 35 -25.85 0.19 -0.44
C ALA A 35 -26.99 0.27 0.57
N VAL A 36 -26.77 0.90 1.72
CA VAL A 36 -27.80 1.06 2.76
C VAL A 36 -28.94 1.98 2.29
N ASN A 37 -28.61 3.09 1.63
CA ASN A 37 -29.65 3.99 1.10
C ASN A 37 -30.44 3.33 -0.04
N HIS A 38 -29.78 2.57 -0.90
CA HIS A 38 -30.48 1.80 -1.94
C HIS A 38 -31.44 0.76 -1.33
N ALA A 39 -30.99 0.03 -0.29
CA ALA A 39 -31.86 -0.89 0.43
C ALA A 39 -33.02 -0.16 1.14
N ALA A 40 -32.77 1.04 1.65
CA ALA A 40 -33.75 1.91 2.27
C ALA A 40 -34.86 2.35 1.28
N ASP A 41 -34.44 2.69 0.05
CA ASP A 41 -35.39 3.12 -1.01
C ASP A 41 -36.30 1.97 -1.50
N LEU A 42 -35.87 0.72 -1.29
CA LEU A 42 -36.66 -0.48 -1.64
C LEU A 42 -37.65 -0.91 -0.54
N LEU A 43 -37.53 -0.36 0.68
CA LEU A 43 -38.46 -0.64 1.77
C LEU A 43 -39.73 0.19 1.62
N VAL A 44 -40.90 -0.46 1.67
CA VAL A 44 -42.21 0.18 1.60
C VAL A 44 -43.09 -0.30 2.75
N TYR A 45 -43.84 0.64 3.31
CA TYR A 45 -44.88 0.36 4.28
C TYR A 45 -46.25 0.30 3.57
N ASP A 46 -46.91 -0.84 3.61
CA ASP A 46 -48.21 -1.05 2.95
C ASP A 46 -49.43 -0.74 3.84
N GLY A 47 -49.19 -0.30 5.08
CA GLY A 47 -50.20 0.03 6.06
C GLY A 47 -50.36 -1.02 7.18
N GLU A 48 -49.81 -2.21 7.00
CA GLU A 48 -49.81 -3.28 8.02
C GLU A 48 -48.38 -3.73 8.33
N ASP A 49 -47.52 -3.87 7.29
CA ASP A 49 -46.17 -4.43 7.45
C ASP A 49 -45.15 -3.66 6.60
N VAL A 50 -43.88 -3.83 6.92
CA VAL A 50 -42.77 -3.27 6.12
C VAL A 50 -42.24 -4.37 5.23
N THR A 51 -42.33 -4.15 3.91
CA THR A 51 -41.93 -5.14 2.90
C THR A 51 -40.97 -4.53 1.90
N PHE A 52 -40.23 -5.38 1.17
CA PHE A 52 -39.38 -4.94 0.07
C PHE A 52 -40.18 -4.93 -1.25
N LEU A 53 -40.02 -3.85 -2.03
CA LEU A 53 -40.54 -3.76 -3.40
C LEU A 53 -39.96 -4.81 -4.33
N GLU A 54 -38.67 -5.09 -4.14
CA GLU A 54 -37.90 -6.09 -4.88
C GLU A 54 -37.01 -6.87 -3.93
N PRO A 55 -36.62 -8.11 -4.26
CA PRO A 55 -35.69 -8.87 -3.45
C PRO A 55 -34.33 -8.12 -3.28
N VAL A 56 -33.95 -7.86 -2.05
CA VAL A 56 -32.65 -7.22 -1.73
C VAL A 56 -31.60 -8.30 -1.50
N GLU A 57 -30.50 -8.21 -2.24
CA GLU A 57 -29.37 -9.08 -1.97
C GLU A 57 -28.72 -8.67 -0.65
N THR A 58 -28.75 -9.56 0.34
CA THR A 58 -28.19 -9.32 1.67
C THR A 58 -26.67 -9.43 1.73
N TYR A 59 -26.04 -9.88 0.64
CA TYR A 59 -24.59 -9.88 0.45
C TYR A 59 -24.25 -9.61 -1.01
N GLU A 60 -23.62 -8.47 -1.26
CA GLU A 60 -23.13 -8.09 -2.59
C GLU A 60 -21.84 -7.29 -2.47
N ASN A 61 -20.86 -7.57 -3.36
CA ASN A 61 -19.59 -6.82 -3.48
C ASN A 61 -18.81 -6.65 -2.15
N GLY A 62 -18.89 -7.64 -1.23
CA GLY A 62 -18.23 -7.60 0.07
C GLY A 62 -19.00 -6.81 1.13
N ILE A 63 -20.21 -6.35 0.82
CA ILE A 63 -21.11 -5.67 1.75
C ILE A 63 -22.17 -6.65 2.24
N TYR A 64 -22.33 -6.72 3.53
CA TYR A 64 -23.38 -7.45 4.21
C TYR A 64 -24.46 -6.47 4.63
N LEU A 65 -25.71 -6.75 4.31
CA LEU A 65 -26.88 -5.98 4.75
C LEU A 65 -27.66 -6.78 5.79
N LEU A 66 -28.05 -6.10 6.86
CA LEU A 66 -28.81 -6.65 7.97
C LEU A 66 -29.96 -5.70 8.31
N PHE A 67 -31.11 -6.29 8.57
CA PHE A 67 -32.35 -5.58 8.88
C PHE A 67 -32.81 -5.94 10.29
N TYR A 68 -33.20 -4.93 11.06
CA TYR A 68 -33.67 -5.09 12.43
C TYR A 68 -34.94 -4.27 12.63
N ASP A 69 -35.78 -4.71 13.57
CA ASP A 69 -36.92 -3.93 14.01
C ASP A 69 -36.51 -2.73 14.90
N GLU A 70 -37.49 -1.95 15.34
CA GLU A 70 -37.26 -0.80 16.22
C GLU A 70 -36.60 -1.16 17.56
N ASN A 71 -36.80 -2.41 18.05
CA ASN A 71 -36.20 -2.93 19.27
C ASN A 71 -34.87 -3.64 19.04
N TYR A 72 -34.31 -3.47 17.84
CA TYR A 72 -33.05 -4.07 17.41
C TYR A 72 -33.07 -5.61 17.39
N ARG A 73 -34.22 -6.20 17.11
CA ARG A 73 -34.36 -7.64 16.85
C ARG A 73 -34.07 -7.90 15.38
N PHE A 74 -33.25 -8.91 15.11
CA PHE A 74 -32.90 -9.31 13.76
C PHE A 74 -34.12 -9.78 12.97
N LEU A 75 -34.33 -9.21 11.79
CA LEU A 75 -35.37 -9.56 10.86
C LEU A 75 -34.83 -10.41 9.71
N ASP A 76 -33.86 -9.92 8.98
CA ASP A 76 -33.26 -10.60 7.83
C ASP A 76 -31.82 -10.09 7.60
N GLY A 77 -31.05 -10.81 6.78
CA GLY A 77 -29.71 -10.37 6.36
C GLY A 77 -28.64 -11.44 6.46
N SER A 78 -27.45 -11.05 6.06
CA SER A 78 -26.26 -11.90 6.10
C SER A 78 -25.21 -11.35 7.04
N TRP A 79 -24.56 -12.21 7.82
CA TRP A 79 -23.53 -11.86 8.80
C TRP A 79 -22.13 -12.23 8.33
N PRO A 80 -21.12 -11.35 8.48
CA PRO A 80 -19.72 -11.78 8.39
C PRO A 80 -19.38 -12.74 9.52
N GLN A 81 -18.73 -13.86 9.22
CA GLN A 81 -18.47 -14.95 10.18
C GLN A 81 -17.77 -14.53 11.48
N LYS A 82 -16.98 -13.48 11.45
CA LYS A 82 -16.14 -13.03 12.57
C LYS A 82 -16.51 -11.64 13.09
N PHE A 83 -17.67 -11.14 12.72
CA PHE A 83 -18.12 -9.82 13.16
C PHE A 83 -18.31 -9.81 14.70
N PRO A 84 -17.84 -8.75 15.41
CA PRO A 84 -18.00 -8.67 16.85
C PRO A 84 -19.45 -8.47 17.26
N ASN A 85 -19.89 -9.19 18.30
CA ASN A 85 -21.20 -8.97 18.90
C ASN A 85 -21.21 -7.68 19.73
N GLY A 86 -22.40 -7.06 19.88
CA GLY A 86 -22.59 -5.91 20.75
C GLY A 86 -22.10 -4.58 20.19
N VAL A 87 -22.10 -4.44 18.87
CA VAL A 87 -21.85 -3.14 18.23
C VAL A 87 -23.13 -2.32 18.29
N ASP A 88 -23.09 -1.22 19.02
CA ASP A 88 -24.23 -0.31 19.18
C ASP A 88 -24.63 0.31 17.84
N ALA A 89 -25.94 0.45 17.63
CA ALA A 89 -26.45 1.13 16.44
C ALA A 89 -26.36 2.64 16.61
N ALA A 90 -25.95 3.31 15.56
CA ALA A 90 -25.85 4.75 15.52
C ALA A 90 -26.41 5.29 14.20
N ASN A 91 -27.59 5.92 14.26
CA ASN A 91 -28.29 6.37 13.06
C ASN A 91 -27.44 7.34 12.23
N ARG A 92 -27.28 7.02 10.94
CA ARG A 92 -26.48 7.75 9.94
C ARG A 92 -25.04 7.97 10.38
N ALA A 93 -24.50 7.04 11.17
CA ALA A 93 -23.15 7.08 11.65
C ALA A 93 -22.29 5.99 10.99
N PHE A 94 -21.08 6.37 10.61
CA PHE A 94 -20.07 5.46 10.12
C PHE A 94 -19.13 5.10 11.25
N GLN A 95 -18.87 3.81 11.43
CA GLN A 95 -18.02 3.27 12.48
C GLN A 95 -16.99 2.33 11.86
N ALA A 96 -15.74 2.43 12.32
CA ALA A 96 -14.66 1.50 11.97
C ALA A 96 -14.31 0.64 13.19
N ILE A 97 -14.47 -0.67 13.09
CA ILE A 97 -14.25 -1.62 14.19
C ILE A 97 -13.11 -2.56 13.79
N ARG A 98 -12.01 -2.49 14.50
CA ARG A 98 -10.86 -3.35 14.23
C ARG A 98 -10.87 -4.57 15.15
N ARG A 99 -10.81 -5.76 14.55
CA ARG A 99 -10.70 -7.03 15.27
C ARG A 99 -9.58 -7.90 14.68
N GLY A 100 -8.44 -7.96 15.37
CA GLY A 100 -7.25 -8.65 14.88
C GLY A 100 -6.71 -7.97 13.62
N ASN A 101 -6.69 -8.70 12.52
CA ASN A 101 -6.21 -8.22 11.21
C ASN A 101 -7.35 -7.82 10.25
N THR A 102 -8.57 -7.75 10.74
CA THR A 102 -9.76 -7.39 9.96
C THR A 102 -10.33 -6.08 10.48
N THR A 103 -10.60 -5.15 9.58
CA THR A 103 -11.36 -3.93 9.88
C THR A 103 -12.76 -4.08 9.32
N TYR A 104 -13.75 -3.90 10.17
CA TYR A 104 -15.15 -3.86 9.79
C TYR A 104 -15.60 -2.41 9.75
N TYR A 105 -16.08 -1.97 8.62
CA TYR A 105 -16.74 -0.68 8.49
C TYR A 105 -18.23 -0.91 8.57
N VAL A 106 -18.91 -0.14 9.41
CA VAL A 106 -20.34 -0.26 9.69
C VAL A 106 -21.02 1.07 9.42
N TYR A 107 -22.16 1.02 8.77
CA TYR A 107 -23.03 2.18 8.60
C TYR A 107 -24.48 1.78 8.89
N ASP A 108 -25.11 2.51 9.79
CA ASP A 108 -26.48 2.27 10.23
C ASP A 108 -27.42 3.37 9.75
N HIS A 109 -28.61 3.01 9.31
CA HIS A 109 -29.68 3.93 8.95
C HIS A 109 -31.01 3.46 9.55
N LEU A 110 -31.63 4.31 10.34
CA LEU A 110 -32.96 4.10 10.87
C LEU A 110 -34.02 4.74 9.94
N LEU A 111 -34.91 3.95 9.44
CA LEU A 111 -36.11 4.38 8.73
C LEU A 111 -37.29 4.33 9.68
N GLU A 112 -38.00 5.44 9.79
CA GLU A 112 -39.20 5.55 10.63
C GLU A 112 -40.46 5.47 9.75
N PHE A 113 -41.34 4.52 10.05
CA PHE A 113 -42.64 4.33 9.43
C PHE A 113 -43.72 4.53 10.46
N ALA A 114 -45.00 4.60 10.02
CA ALA A 114 -46.14 4.72 10.92
C ALA A 114 -46.31 3.49 11.85
N ALA A 115 -45.81 2.33 11.42
CA ALA A 115 -45.90 1.06 12.17
C ALA A 115 -44.68 0.79 13.07
N GLY A 116 -43.66 1.65 13.06
CA GLY A 116 -42.41 1.46 13.80
C GLY A 116 -41.18 1.76 12.95
N GLY A 117 -40.01 1.56 13.52
CA GLY A 117 -38.72 1.81 12.84
C GLY A 117 -38.08 0.53 12.32
N VAL A 118 -37.40 0.63 11.19
CA VAL A 118 -36.53 -0.42 10.66
C VAL A 118 -35.10 0.09 10.61
N TRP A 119 -34.20 -0.61 11.25
CA TRP A 119 -32.75 -0.37 11.15
C TRP A 119 -32.19 -1.18 10.00
N ILE A 120 -31.43 -0.50 9.15
CA ILE A 120 -30.61 -1.11 8.11
C ILE A 120 -29.16 -0.92 8.50
N ARG A 121 -28.44 -2.03 8.67
CA ARG A 121 -27.01 -2.03 8.95
C ARG A 121 -26.25 -2.58 7.75
N GLY A 122 -25.38 -1.77 7.19
CA GLY A 122 -24.37 -2.20 6.22
C GLY A 122 -23.05 -2.51 6.92
N ILE A 123 -22.45 -3.64 6.58
CA ILE A 123 -21.11 -4.03 7.07
C ILE A 123 -20.23 -4.32 5.87
N TYR A 124 -19.06 -3.69 5.81
CA TYR A 124 -18.02 -3.99 4.84
C TYR A 124 -16.81 -4.60 5.55
N GLU A 125 -16.39 -5.79 5.11
CA GLU A 125 -15.26 -6.52 5.69
C GLU A 125 -13.96 -6.24 4.89
N ALA A 126 -13.07 -5.45 5.44
CA ALA A 126 -11.79 -5.04 4.83
C ALA A 126 -10.66 -6.01 5.17
N THR A 127 -10.83 -7.30 4.87
CA THR A 127 -9.82 -8.33 5.21
C THR A 127 -8.82 -8.60 4.09
N GLY A 128 -9.21 -8.35 2.84
CA GLY A 128 -8.42 -8.80 1.67
C GLY A 128 -7.44 -7.76 1.16
N ALA A 129 -7.84 -6.51 1.06
CA ALA A 129 -7.02 -5.46 0.47
C ALA A 129 -5.84 -5.08 1.37
N GLN A 130 -6.05 -4.98 2.69
CA GLN A 130 -4.99 -4.66 3.64
C GLN A 130 -3.91 -5.74 3.70
N PHE A 131 -4.27 -7.04 3.65
CA PHE A 131 -3.27 -8.11 3.68
C PHE A 131 -2.37 -8.10 2.44
N ILE A 132 -2.93 -7.82 1.26
CA ILE A 132 -2.17 -7.72 0.01
C ILE A 132 -1.28 -6.47 0.05
N LEU A 133 -1.83 -5.32 0.46
CA LEU A 133 -1.08 -4.06 0.58
C LEU A 133 0.03 -4.16 1.63
N ASP A 134 -0.23 -4.70 2.81
CA ASP A 134 0.77 -4.89 3.87
C ASP A 134 1.94 -5.76 3.39
N ASN A 135 1.67 -6.85 2.66
CA ASN A 135 2.71 -7.70 2.10
C ASN A 135 3.50 -6.99 0.99
N VAL A 136 2.83 -6.31 0.07
CA VAL A 136 3.49 -5.55 -1.01
C VAL A 136 4.35 -4.43 -0.43
N VAL A 137 3.82 -3.66 0.52
CA VAL A 137 4.56 -2.59 1.19
C VAL A 137 5.77 -3.14 1.95
N ARG A 138 5.62 -4.26 2.68
CA ARG A 138 6.73 -4.92 3.39
C ARG A 138 7.83 -5.38 2.44
N VAL A 139 7.46 -5.96 1.29
CA VAL A 139 8.42 -6.35 0.25
C VAL A 139 9.14 -5.14 -0.31
N ILE A 140 8.43 -4.07 -0.64
CA ILE A 140 9.03 -2.83 -1.15
C ILE A 140 9.97 -2.21 -0.10
N LEU A 141 9.58 -2.18 1.16
CA LEU A 141 10.36 -1.60 2.26
C LEU A 141 11.69 -2.34 2.51
N ILE A 142 11.75 -3.64 2.21
CA ILE A 142 12.96 -4.44 2.29
C ILE A 142 13.75 -4.40 0.98
N ALA A 143 13.09 -4.52 -0.17
CA ALA A 143 13.72 -4.62 -1.47
C ALA A 143 14.42 -3.31 -1.90
N LEU A 144 13.81 -2.15 -1.65
CA LEU A 144 14.37 -0.86 -2.04
C LEU A 144 15.69 -0.55 -1.35
N PRO A 145 15.84 -0.63 0.00
CA PRO A 145 17.13 -0.41 0.65
C PRO A 145 18.18 -1.48 0.28
N ALA A 146 17.74 -2.73 0.04
CA ALA A 146 18.65 -3.77 -0.42
C ALA A 146 19.20 -3.47 -1.83
N LEU A 147 18.35 -3.04 -2.76
CA LEU A 147 18.77 -2.59 -4.10
C LEU A 147 19.68 -1.36 -4.04
N ALA A 148 19.37 -0.38 -3.19
CA ALA A 148 20.21 0.79 -2.98
C ALA A 148 21.59 0.43 -2.43
N ALA A 149 21.66 -0.52 -1.48
CA ALA A 149 22.92 -1.04 -0.95
C ALA A 149 23.75 -1.77 -2.01
N LEU A 150 23.11 -2.60 -2.83
CA LEU A 150 23.77 -3.30 -3.95
C LEU A 150 24.30 -2.32 -4.99
N ALA A 151 23.53 -1.29 -5.35
CA ALA A 151 23.97 -0.25 -6.27
C ALA A 151 25.15 0.56 -5.70
N ALA A 152 25.12 0.89 -4.40
CA ALA A 152 26.21 1.58 -3.73
C ALA A 152 27.49 0.73 -3.68
N LEU A 153 27.37 -0.56 -3.37
CA LEU A 153 28.50 -1.51 -3.39
C LEU A 153 29.08 -1.65 -4.80
N GLY A 154 28.24 -1.84 -5.81
CA GLY A 154 28.66 -1.94 -7.20
C GLY A 154 29.38 -0.67 -7.67
N GLY A 155 28.82 0.51 -7.40
CA GLY A 155 29.43 1.79 -7.72
C GLY A 155 30.77 2.00 -6.99
N TRP A 156 30.87 1.61 -5.71
CA TRP A 156 32.10 1.67 -4.95
C TRP A 156 33.18 0.75 -5.51
N LEU A 157 32.84 -0.49 -5.89
CA LEU A 157 33.80 -1.43 -6.51
C LEU A 157 34.33 -0.93 -7.85
N ILE A 158 33.44 -0.41 -8.71
CA ILE A 158 33.83 0.15 -10.01
C ILE A 158 34.76 1.35 -9.83
N THR A 159 34.36 2.28 -8.95
CA THR A 159 35.14 3.48 -8.66
C THR A 159 36.50 3.13 -8.09
N ARG A 160 36.58 2.21 -7.13
CA ARG A 160 37.85 1.74 -6.54
C ARG A 160 38.77 1.13 -7.59
N ASN A 161 38.25 0.31 -8.51
CA ASN A 161 39.03 -0.28 -9.59
C ASN A 161 39.56 0.80 -10.58
N ALA A 162 38.71 1.77 -10.94
CA ALA A 162 39.08 2.84 -11.84
C ALA A 162 40.22 3.71 -11.24
N PHE A 163 40.14 4.07 -9.96
CA PHE A 163 41.20 4.85 -9.30
C PHE A 163 42.53 4.08 -9.15
N ARG A 164 42.47 2.76 -8.98
CA ARG A 164 43.67 1.93 -8.91
C ARG A 164 44.51 1.99 -10.21
N VAL A 165 43.83 1.95 -11.36
CA VAL A 165 44.51 2.08 -12.67
C VAL A 165 45.12 3.47 -12.85
N VAL A 166 44.44 4.53 -12.40
CA VAL A 166 44.97 5.91 -12.45
C VAL A 166 46.18 6.06 -11.54
N ASP A 167 46.18 5.49 -10.33
CA ASP A 167 47.33 5.53 -9.41
C ASP A 167 48.52 4.74 -9.95
N GLU A 168 48.31 3.59 -10.61
CA GLU A 168 49.36 2.84 -11.28
C GLU A 168 49.99 3.64 -12.43
N LEU A 169 49.20 4.33 -13.24
CA LEU A 169 49.70 5.21 -14.31
C LEU A 169 50.47 6.41 -13.74
N ARG A 170 49.98 7.02 -12.65
CA ARG A 170 50.65 8.13 -11.98
C ARG A 170 52.03 7.71 -11.42
N GLN A 171 52.14 6.57 -10.75
CA GLN A 171 53.41 6.05 -10.24
C GLN A 171 54.40 5.76 -11.36
N GLN A 172 53.93 5.25 -12.51
CA GLN A 172 54.78 5.02 -13.68
C GLN A 172 55.28 6.33 -14.29
N ALA A 173 54.37 7.35 -14.42
CA ALA A 173 54.76 8.67 -14.92
C ALA A 173 55.78 9.37 -13.98
N ASP A 174 55.57 9.28 -12.66
CA ASP A 174 56.51 9.83 -11.66
C ASP A 174 57.87 9.12 -11.70
N SER A 175 57.92 7.82 -12.00
CA SER A 175 59.15 7.07 -12.14
C SER A 175 59.93 7.47 -13.40
N ILE A 176 59.25 7.87 -14.47
CA ILE A 176 59.85 8.36 -15.71
C ILE A 176 60.36 9.79 -15.55
N SER A 177 59.61 10.68 -14.85
CA SER A 177 60.05 12.07 -14.63
C SER A 177 61.17 12.20 -13.62
N GLY A 178 61.46 11.19 -12.79
CA GLY A 178 62.60 11.13 -11.88
C GLY A 178 63.97 10.88 -12.56
N GLY A 179 64.01 10.77 -13.87
CA GLY A 179 65.28 10.78 -14.66
C GLY A 179 66.11 9.50 -14.59
N GLN A 180 65.59 8.37 -14.11
CA GLN A 180 66.46 7.19 -13.92
C GLN A 180 66.35 6.12 -15.03
N ASP A 181 65.35 6.13 -15.94
CA ASP A 181 65.40 5.22 -17.10
C ASP A 181 64.37 5.60 -18.17
N LEU A 182 64.82 6.27 -19.25
CA LEU A 182 63.97 6.64 -20.40
C LEU A 182 63.71 5.45 -21.37
N SER A 183 64.21 4.26 -21.06
CA SER A 183 64.09 3.09 -21.92
C SER A 183 62.89 2.18 -21.48
N ARG A 184 62.22 2.48 -20.36
CA ARG A 184 61.18 1.65 -19.81
C ARG A 184 59.85 1.93 -20.49
N ARG A 185 59.40 1.05 -21.38
CA ARG A 185 58.04 1.11 -21.96
C ARG A 185 57.01 0.67 -20.93
N ILE A 186 55.88 1.39 -20.88
CA ILE A 186 54.75 1.05 -20.04
C ILE A 186 54.16 -0.30 -20.49
N PRO A 187 54.17 -1.36 -19.67
CA PRO A 187 53.56 -2.62 -20.02
C PRO A 187 52.00 -2.46 -19.98
N VAL A 188 51.36 -2.50 -21.12
CA VAL A 188 49.91 -2.42 -21.25
C VAL A 188 49.35 -3.82 -21.08
N ASN A 189 49.01 -4.19 -19.85
CA ASN A 189 48.34 -5.45 -19.52
C ASN A 189 46.86 -5.18 -19.23
N GLY A 190 45.95 -5.55 -20.14
CA GLY A 190 44.53 -5.46 -19.95
C GLY A 190 43.74 -5.37 -21.26
N GLU A 191 42.41 -5.58 -21.19
CA GLU A 191 41.51 -5.52 -22.34
C GLU A 191 41.44 -4.11 -22.95
N ARG A 192 41.16 -4.05 -24.26
CA ARG A 192 41.22 -2.82 -25.09
C ARG A 192 40.08 -1.84 -24.70
N ASP A 193 40.36 -0.96 -23.76
CA ASP A 193 39.52 0.15 -23.35
C ASP A 193 40.12 1.50 -23.78
N GLU A 194 39.39 2.62 -23.71
CA GLU A 194 39.80 3.97 -24.10
C GLU A 194 41.12 4.39 -23.44
N LEU A 195 41.45 3.89 -22.26
CA LEU A 195 42.72 4.10 -21.56
C LEU A 195 43.93 3.46 -22.26
N HIS A 196 43.71 2.37 -23.01
CA HIS A 196 44.75 1.73 -23.85
C HIS A 196 45.16 2.61 -25.04
N ARG A 197 44.19 3.36 -25.60
CA ARG A 197 44.48 4.29 -26.70
C ARG A 197 45.33 5.48 -26.26
N LEU A 198 45.12 5.94 -25.01
CA LEU A 198 45.91 7.03 -24.42
C LEU A 198 47.34 6.59 -24.13
N ALA A 199 47.55 5.39 -23.59
CA ALA A 199 48.89 4.87 -23.29
C ALA A 199 49.75 4.57 -24.54
N GLY A 200 49.11 4.34 -25.70
CA GLY A 200 49.80 4.13 -26.97
C GLY A 200 50.22 5.41 -27.70
N THR A 201 49.85 6.59 -27.20
CA THR A 201 50.19 7.90 -27.79
C THR A 201 51.24 8.67 -27.00
N LEU A 202 51.70 8.17 -25.88
CA LEU A 202 52.86 8.64 -25.10
C LEU A 202 54.07 7.77 -25.35
#